data_ebb2ee5fb7ba9f7628a461b652f30f6a
#
_entry.id   ebb2ee5fb7ba9f7628a461b652f30f6a
#
_cell.length_a   1.000
_cell.length_b   1.000
_cell.length_c   1.000
_cell.angle_alpha   90.00
_cell.angle_beta   90.00
_cell.angle_gamma   90.00
#
_symmetry.space_group_name_H-M   'P 1'
#
loop_
_entity.id
_entity.type
_entity.pdbx_description
1 polymer ?
#
loop_
_entity_poly.entity_id
_entity_poly.type
_entity_poly.pdbx_seq_one_letter_code
_entity_poly.pdbx_strand_id
1 'polypeptide(L)'
;MTHPKSAALPIAYVVLRILIVLNWLYGAAVLGLVVFANSYPAWFMKAIDVPAGLDPKPIMIGLTAIATLGLLAVPLNHLILTRLLRMVETVGRGDPFIAANAYRLNAIAWALLALQLLSLVIGWIGKTIASKEFPLHLDAGFSVNGWLAVILIFVLARVFAEGALMREDLEGTV
;
A
#
# COMPACT_ATOMS: atom_id res chain seq x y z
N MET A 1 20.96 33.78 6.92
CA MET A 1 20.23 33.06 7.98
C MET A 1 20.27 31.60 7.63
N THR A 2 21.13 30.80 8.28
CA THR A 2 21.20 29.34 8.07
C THR A 2 19.98 28.69 8.71
N HIS A 3 18.99 28.34 7.90
CA HIS A 3 17.90 27.48 8.39
C HIS A 3 18.50 26.19 8.93
N PRO A 4 18.16 25.77 10.15
CA PRO A 4 18.61 24.47 10.66
C PRO A 4 18.07 23.41 9.70
N LYS A 5 18.99 22.62 9.10
CA LYS A 5 18.60 21.48 8.25
C LYS A 5 17.72 20.56 9.11
N SER A 6 16.42 20.53 8.85
CA SER A 6 15.51 19.71 9.65
C SER A 6 15.95 18.24 9.52
N ALA A 7 16.21 17.59 10.65
CA ALA A 7 16.60 16.18 10.70
C ALA A 7 15.50 15.26 10.13
N ALA A 8 14.31 15.78 9.89
CA ALA A 8 13.15 15.04 9.41
C ALA A 8 13.36 14.41 8.01
N LEU A 9 14.00 15.13 7.08
CA LEU A 9 14.19 14.64 5.71
C LEU A 9 15.16 13.44 5.62
N PRO A 10 16.35 13.47 6.26
CA PRO A 10 17.22 12.30 6.31
C PRO A 10 16.56 11.09 6.97
N ILE A 11 15.82 11.31 8.05
CA ILE A 11 15.09 10.24 8.74
C ILE A 11 14.03 9.65 7.81
N ALA A 12 13.19 10.49 7.16
CA ALA A 12 12.18 10.05 6.22
C ALA A 12 12.79 9.24 5.07
N TYR A 13 13.94 9.67 4.54
CA TYR A 13 14.66 8.96 3.48
C TYR A 13 15.07 7.54 3.91
N VAL A 14 15.70 7.42 5.09
CA VAL A 14 16.13 6.10 5.61
C VAL A 14 14.93 5.21 5.88
N VAL A 15 13.89 5.74 6.54
CA VAL A 15 12.65 4.99 6.84
C VAL A 15 12.00 4.47 5.56
N LEU A 16 11.86 5.30 4.53
CA LEU A 16 11.27 4.87 3.25
C LEU A 16 12.10 3.77 2.58
N ARG A 17 13.42 3.84 2.63
CA ARG A 17 14.29 2.78 2.10
C ARG A 17 14.09 1.47 2.85
N ILE A 18 14.02 1.50 4.17
CA ILE A 18 13.75 0.33 4.99
C ILE A 18 12.38 -0.26 4.63
N LEU A 19 11.33 0.58 4.51
CA LEU A 19 9.99 0.14 4.15
C LEU A 19 9.92 -0.50 2.75
N ILE A 20 10.71 -0.01 1.78
CA ILE A 20 10.80 -0.64 0.46
C ILE A 20 11.36 -2.06 0.56
N VAL A 21 12.42 -2.26 1.34
CA VAL A 21 13.01 -3.60 1.55
C VAL A 21 12.01 -4.51 2.26
N LEU A 22 11.40 -4.03 3.35
CA LEU A 22 10.41 -4.79 4.12
C LEU A 22 9.19 -5.17 3.27
N ASN A 23 8.73 -4.29 2.36
CA ASN A 23 7.64 -4.58 1.44
C ASN A 23 7.95 -5.78 0.52
N TRP A 24 9.16 -5.87 -0.01
CA TRP A 24 9.56 -7.01 -0.85
C TRP A 24 9.77 -8.28 -0.03
N LEU A 25 10.33 -8.18 1.18
CA LEU A 25 10.46 -9.31 2.10
C LEU A 25 9.08 -9.85 2.50
N TYR A 26 8.12 -8.96 2.79
CA TYR A 26 6.74 -9.34 3.05
C TYR A 26 6.12 -10.07 1.85
N GLY A 27 6.27 -9.53 0.64
CA GLY A 27 5.77 -10.18 -0.59
C GLY A 27 6.37 -11.57 -0.80
N ALA A 28 7.68 -11.71 -0.61
CA ALA A 28 8.37 -13.01 -0.70
C ALA A 28 7.87 -14.01 0.36
N ALA A 29 7.66 -13.54 1.61
CA ALA A 29 7.12 -14.37 2.68
C ALA A 29 5.69 -14.85 2.38
N VAL A 30 4.81 -13.95 1.90
CA VAL A 30 3.44 -14.31 1.51
C VAL A 30 3.44 -15.29 0.35
N LEU A 31 4.28 -15.07 -0.67
CA LEU A 31 4.42 -15.99 -1.80
C LEU A 31 4.89 -17.38 -1.34
N GLY A 32 5.92 -17.42 -0.48
CA GLY A 32 6.41 -18.66 0.12
C GLY A 32 5.33 -19.40 0.92
N LEU A 33 4.53 -18.65 1.69
CA LEU A 33 3.41 -19.21 2.45
C LEU A 33 2.34 -19.81 1.51
N VAL A 34 1.99 -19.12 0.43
CA VAL A 34 1.02 -19.61 -0.57
C VAL A 34 1.51 -20.90 -1.21
N VAL A 35 2.77 -20.94 -1.64
CA VAL A 35 3.37 -22.14 -2.22
C VAL A 35 3.38 -23.28 -1.21
N PHE A 36 3.81 -23.02 0.03
CA PHE A 36 3.85 -24.02 1.09
C PHE A 36 2.45 -24.56 1.45
N ALA A 37 1.48 -23.67 1.63
CA ALA A 37 0.10 -24.06 1.95
C ALA A 37 -0.52 -24.97 0.88
N ASN A 38 -0.26 -24.68 -0.40
CA ASN A 38 -0.77 -25.50 -1.50
C ASN A 38 0.01 -26.82 -1.68
N SER A 39 1.29 -26.86 -1.28
CA SER A 39 2.10 -28.08 -1.33
C SER A 39 1.79 -29.03 -0.19
N TYR A 40 1.41 -28.52 0.98
CA TYR A 40 1.15 -29.28 2.20
C TYR A 40 -0.21 -28.93 2.83
N PRO A 41 -1.33 -29.12 2.12
CA PRO A 41 -2.64 -28.62 2.56
C PRO A 41 -3.09 -29.21 3.89
N ALA A 42 -2.87 -30.50 4.14
CA ALA A 42 -3.27 -31.14 5.40
C ALA A 42 -2.54 -30.57 6.61
N TRP A 43 -1.25 -30.29 6.48
CA TRP A 43 -0.45 -29.69 7.52
C TRP A 43 -0.88 -28.23 7.75
N PHE A 44 -1.08 -27.49 6.67
CA PHE A 44 -1.50 -26.09 6.73
C PHE A 44 -2.86 -25.93 7.43
N MET A 45 -3.86 -26.77 7.07
CA MET A 45 -5.16 -26.75 7.71
C MET A 45 -5.12 -27.07 9.21
N LYS A 46 -4.24 -28.00 9.60
CA LYS A 46 -4.00 -28.31 11.01
C LYS A 46 -3.33 -27.12 11.73
N ALA A 47 -2.38 -26.44 11.06
CA ALA A 47 -1.66 -25.31 11.65
C ALA A 47 -2.55 -24.07 11.89
N ILE A 48 -3.61 -23.88 11.09
CA ILE A 48 -4.60 -22.81 11.30
C ILE A 48 -5.85 -23.25 12.07
N ASP A 49 -5.80 -24.45 12.67
CA ASP A 49 -6.83 -25.01 13.57
C ASP A 49 -8.25 -25.05 12.96
N VAL A 50 -8.34 -25.53 11.70
CA VAL A 50 -9.65 -25.70 11.05
C VAL A 50 -10.39 -26.84 11.72
N PRO A 51 -11.64 -26.61 12.22
CA PRO A 51 -12.45 -27.65 12.87
C PRO A 51 -12.69 -28.86 11.97
N ALA A 52 -12.59 -30.07 12.55
CA ALA A 52 -12.67 -31.35 11.82
C ALA A 52 -14.03 -31.59 11.10
N GLY A 53 -15.06 -30.79 11.41
CA GLY A 53 -16.39 -30.88 10.79
C GLY A 53 -16.59 -30.00 9.55
N LEU A 54 -15.63 -29.13 9.23
CA LEU A 54 -15.74 -28.23 8.09
C LEU A 54 -15.06 -28.81 6.84
N ASP A 55 -15.67 -28.58 5.66
CA ASP A 55 -15.00 -28.88 4.39
C ASP A 55 -13.80 -27.93 4.22
N PRO A 56 -12.57 -28.46 4.16
CA PRO A 56 -11.37 -27.65 4.05
C PRO A 56 -11.21 -26.96 2.68
N LYS A 57 -11.87 -27.45 1.62
CA LYS A 57 -11.68 -26.95 0.25
C LYS A 57 -12.08 -25.49 0.06
N PRO A 58 -13.30 -25.03 0.46
CA PRO A 58 -13.66 -23.63 0.32
C PRO A 58 -12.75 -22.70 1.10
N ILE A 59 -12.34 -23.10 2.32
CA ILE A 59 -11.43 -22.33 3.17
C ILE A 59 -10.07 -22.19 2.47
N MET A 60 -9.51 -23.28 1.96
CA MET A 60 -8.22 -23.27 1.27
C MET A 60 -8.25 -22.40 0.01
N ILE A 61 -9.30 -22.54 -0.81
CA ILE A 61 -9.48 -21.71 -2.01
C ILE A 61 -9.58 -20.23 -1.64
N GLY A 62 -10.38 -19.89 -0.64
CA GLY A 62 -10.57 -18.53 -0.21
C GLY A 62 -9.30 -17.90 0.38
N LEU A 63 -8.57 -18.62 1.23
CA LEU A 63 -7.30 -18.14 1.80
C LEU A 63 -6.23 -17.97 0.72
N THR A 64 -6.14 -18.91 -0.23
CA THR A 64 -5.22 -18.80 -1.37
C THR A 64 -5.58 -17.59 -2.25
N ALA A 65 -6.87 -17.35 -2.50
CA ALA A 65 -7.34 -16.20 -3.25
C ALA A 65 -6.99 -14.88 -2.53
N ILE A 66 -7.26 -14.79 -1.22
CA ILE A 66 -6.90 -13.62 -0.40
C ILE A 66 -5.40 -13.34 -0.45
N ALA A 67 -4.58 -14.37 -0.24
CA ALA A 67 -3.13 -14.21 -0.25
C ALA A 67 -2.59 -13.82 -1.63
N THR A 68 -3.13 -14.40 -2.70
CA THR A 68 -2.76 -14.07 -4.09
C THR A 68 -3.16 -12.64 -4.44
N LEU A 69 -4.37 -12.21 -4.05
CA LEU A 69 -4.79 -10.82 -4.20
C LEU A 69 -3.91 -9.89 -3.36
N GLY A 70 -3.56 -10.29 -2.13
CA GLY A 70 -2.64 -9.55 -1.26
C GLY A 70 -1.27 -9.31 -1.89
N LEU A 71 -0.78 -10.24 -2.72
CA LEU A 71 0.47 -10.06 -3.47
C LEU A 71 0.39 -8.90 -4.47
N LEU A 72 -0.80 -8.55 -4.99
CA LEU A 72 -0.98 -7.37 -5.85
C LEU A 72 -0.77 -6.06 -5.09
N ALA A 73 -0.91 -6.06 -3.77
CA ALA A 73 -0.61 -4.88 -2.95
C ALA A 73 0.91 -4.57 -2.92
N VAL A 74 1.78 -5.55 -3.11
CA VAL A 74 3.24 -5.38 -3.03
C VAL A 74 3.76 -4.38 -4.08
N PRO A 75 3.47 -4.53 -5.39
CA PRO A 75 3.89 -3.55 -6.39
C PRO A 75 3.22 -2.19 -6.22
N LEU A 76 1.97 -2.12 -5.76
CA LEU A 76 1.28 -0.85 -5.48
C LEU A 76 1.95 -0.10 -4.32
N ASN A 77 2.26 -0.78 -3.22
CA ASN A 77 3.01 -0.21 -2.11
C ASN A 77 4.42 0.20 -2.52
N HIS A 78 5.11 -0.61 -3.33
CA HIS A 78 6.42 -0.24 -3.88
C HIS A 78 6.35 1.05 -4.70
N LEU A 79 5.32 1.22 -5.53
CA LEU A 79 5.10 2.45 -6.29
C LEU A 79 4.91 3.65 -5.35
N ILE A 80 4.07 3.54 -4.32
CA ILE A 80 3.83 4.60 -3.34
C ILE A 80 5.14 4.99 -2.65
N LEU A 81 5.85 4.01 -2.08
CA LEU A 81 7.08 4.24 -1.32
C LEU A 81 8.19 4.87 -2.18
N THR A 82 8.36 4.43 -3.42
CA THR A 82 9.36 4.97 -4.33
C THR A 82 9.01 6.38 -4.81
N ARG A 83 7.73 6.69 -5.02
CA ARG A 83 7.30 8.06 -5.36
C ARG A 83 7.49 9.01 -4.19
N LEU A 84 7.13 8.58 -2.96
CA LEU A 84 7.40 9.35 -1.74
C LEU A 84 8.90 9.59 -1.55
N LEU A 85 9.74 8.58 -1.74
CA LEU A 85 11.20 8.72 -1.62
C LEU A 85 11.75 9.80 -2.57
N ARG A 86 11.31 9.79 -3.84
CA ARG A 86 11.71 10.80 -4.83
C ARG A 86 11.20 12.20 -4.48
N MET A 87 10.03 12.31 -3.81
CA MET A 87 9.54 13.60 -3.32
C MET A 87 10.40 14.13 -2.17
N VAL A 88 10.77 13.28 -1.21
CA VAL A 88 11.70 13.65 -0.13
C VAL A 88 13.03 14.18 -0.69
N GLU A 89 13.55 13.55 -1.76
CA GLU A 89 14.78 14.01 -2.42
C GLU A 89 14.63 15.41 -3.05
N THR A 90 13.49 15.70 -3.69
CA THR A 90 13.24 17.02 -4.30
C THR A 90 13.03 18.11 -3.26
N VAL A 91 12.31 17.81 -2.18
CA VAL A 91 12.14 18.72 -1.04
C VAL A 91 13.50 19.03 -0.38
N GLY A 92 14.36 18.00 -0.27
CA GLY A 92 15.72 18.17 0.29
C GLY A 92 16.63 19.08 -0.55
N ARG A 93 16.33 19.21 -1.85
CA ARG A 93 17.03 20.16 -2.77
C ARG A 93 16.41 21.56 -2.78
N GLY A 94 15.34 21.79 -2.03
CA GLY A 94 14.65 23.09 -1.96
C GLY A 94 13.56 23.29 -3.01
N ASP A 95 13.23 22.25 -3.81
CA ASP A 95 12.25 22.31 -4.89
C ASP A 95 11.02 21.42 -4.64
N PRO A 96 10.14 21.77 -3.69
CA PRO A 96 8.93 20.97 -3.42
C PRO A 96 7.86 21.12 -4.52
N PHE A 97 7.67 22.33 -5.05
CA PHE A 97 6.63 22.66 -6.03
C PHE A 97 7.19 22.58 -7.46
N ILE A 98 7.37 21.34 -7.92
CA ILE A 98 7.70 21.02 -9.31
C ILE A 98 6.61 20.13 -9.89
N ALA A 99 6.35 20.26 -11.20
CA ALA A 99 5.33 19.47 -11.90
C ALA A 99 5.51 17.95 -11.68
N ALA A 100 6.76 17.48 -11.58
CA ALA A 100 7.08 16.09 -11.30
C ALA A 100 6.49 15.59 -9.95
N ASN A 101 6.40 16.44 -8.92
CA ASN A 101 5.82 16.06 -7.62
C ASN A 101 4.29 15.97 -7.70
N ALA A 102 3.62 16.83 -8.48
CA ALA A 102 2.20 16.70 -8.76
C ALA A 102 1.87 15.36 -9.44
N TYR A 103 2.65 14.97 -10.46
CA TYR A 103 2.50 13.65 -11.10
C TYR A 103 2.76 12.48 -10.15
N ARG A 104 3.75 12.60 -9.25
CA ARG A 104 4.03 11.57 -8.23
C ARG A 104 2.87 11.41 -7.27
N LEU A 105 2.30 12.51 -6.77
CA LEU A 105 1.13 12.50 -5.88
C LEU A 105 -0.09 11.91 -6.58
N ASN A 106 -0.35 12.28 -7.84
CA ASN A 106 -1.44 11.70 -8.60
C ASN A 106 -1.27 10.17 -8.77
N ALA A 107 -0.07 9.70 -9.07
CA ALA A 107 0.20 8.26 -9.15
C ALA A 107 0.02 7.55 -7.80
N ILE A 108 0.39 8.19 -6.68
CA ILE A 108 0.14 7.69 -5.32
C ILE A 108 -1.36 7.60 -5.05
N ALA A 109 -2.15 8.63 -5.43
CA ALA A 109 -3.59 8.63 -5.23
C ALA A 109 -4.28 7.46 -5.96
N TRP A 110 -3.91 7.20 -7.21
CA TRP A 110 -4.42 6.05 -7.97
C TRP A 110 -4.00 4.71 -7.37
N ALA A 111 -2.76 4.59 -6.87
CA ALA A 111 -2.30 3.38 -6.20
C ALA A 111 -3.06 3.14 -4.88
N LEU A 112 -3.31 4.19 -4.10
CA LEU A 112 -4.12 4.11 -2.88
C LEU A 112 -5.57 3.71 -3.20
N LEU A 113 -6.16 4.27 -4.26
CA LEU A 113 -7.50 3.88 -4.71
C LEU A 113 -7.53 2.39 -5.08
N ALA A 114 -6.55 1.92 -5.85
CA ALA A 114 -6.44 0.51 -6.20
C ALA A 114 -6.32 -0.39 -4.96
N LEU A 115 -5.54 0.01 -3.94
CA LEU A 115 -5.42 -0.71 -2.67
C LEU A 115 -6.76 -0.74 -1.90
N GLN A 116 -7.55 0.36 -1.92
CA GLN A 116 -8.86 0.38 -1.29
C GLN A 116 -9.85 -0.58 -1.98
N LEU A 117 -9.86 -0.61 -3.32
CA LEU A 117 -10.69 -1.54 -4.07
C LEU A 117 -10.26 -2.99 -3.81
N LEU A 118 -8.96 -3.25 -3.79
CA LEU A 118 -8.41 -4.57 -3.45
C LEU A 118 -8.82 -5.01 -2.05
N SER A 119 -8.75 -4.10 -1.07
CA SER A 119 -9.18 -4.36 0.31
C SER A 119 -10.67 -4.73 0.41
N LEU A 120 -11.55 -4.07 -0.37
CA LEU A 120 -12.97 -4.43 -0.43
C LEU A 120 -13.18 -5.85 -0.93
N VAL A 121 -12.47 -6.24 -2.01
CA VAL A 121 -12.56 -7.59 -2.58
C VAL A 121 -12.05 -8.64 -1.58
N ILE A 122 -10.90 -8.40 -0.95
CA ILE A 122 -10.34 -9.29 0.07
C ILE A 122 -11.29 -9.42 1.25
N GLY A 123 -11.84 -8.31 1.74
CA GLY A 123 -12.81 -8.32 2.84
C GLY A 123 -14.11 -9.05 2.50
N TRP A 124 -14.58 -8.95 1.26
CA TRP A 124 -15.74 -9.68 0.79
C TRP A 124 -15.47 -11.19 0.75
N ILE A 125 -14.33 -11.63 0.16
CA ILE A 125 -13.92 -13.04 0.16
C ILE A 125 -13.79 -13.56 1.60
N GLY A 126 -13.12 -12.80 2.48
CA GLY A 126 -12.96 -13.18 3.88
C GLY A 126 -14.27 -13.43 4.58
N LYS A 127 -15.29 -12.60 4.35
CA LYS A 127 -16.64 -12.78 4.90
C LYS A 127 -17.36 -14.02 4.36
N THR A 128 -17.10 -14.41 3.12
CA THR A 128 -17.73 -15.60 2.51
C THR A 128 -17.17 -16.91 3.05
N ILE A 129 -15.91 -16.93 3.49
CA ILE A 129 -15.27 -18.13 4.05
C ILE A 129 -15.31 -18.18 5.58
N ALA A 130 -15.61 -17.05 6.24
CA ALA A 130 -15.77 -16.98 7.68
C ALA A 130 -17.07 -17.67 8.11
N SER A 131 -17.00 -18.46 9.19
CA SER A 131 -18.17 -19.10 9.84
C SER A 131 -18.10 -18.90 11.35
N LYS A 132 -19.15 -19.33 12.08
CA LYS A 132 -19.12 -19.31 13.56
C LYS A 132 -18.06 -20.25 14.12
N GLU A 133 -17.76 -21.33 13.39
CA GLU A 133 -16.79 -22.35 13.78
C GLU A 133 -15.37 -21.98 13.33
N PHE A 134 -15.24 -21.13 12.29
CA PHE A 134 -13.97 -20.60 11.79
C PHE A 134 -14.07 -19.07 11.64
N PRO A 135 -13.92 -18.31 12.72
CA PRO A 135 -14.00 -16.86 12.68
C PRO A 135 -12.72 -16.29 12.07
N LEU A 136 -12.81 -15.79 10.83
CA LEU A 136 -11.69 -15.13 10.15
C LEU A 136 -11.76 -13.63 10.40
N HIS A 137 -10.82 -13.11 11.17
CA HIS A 137 -10.68 -11.67 11.42
C HIS A 137 -9.66 -11.10 10.46
N LEU A 138 -10.12 -10.39 9.43
CA LEU A 138 -9.28 -9.68 8.49
C LEU A 138 -9.48 -8.18 8.66
N ASP A 139 -8.40 -7.44 8.82
CA ASP A 139 -8.39 -5.98 8.74
C ASP A 139 -8.50 -5.51 7.27
N ALA A 140 -9.49 -6.05 6.55
CA ALA A 140 -9.75 -5.77 5.16
C ALA A 140 -11.24 -5.45 4.95
N GLY A 141 -11.53 -4.61 3.95
CA GLY A 141 -12.87 -4.17 3.64
C GLY A 141 -12.97 -2.65 3.57
N PHE A 142 -14.14 -2.12 3.91
CA PHE A 142 -14.38 -0.68 3.86
C PHE A 142 -13.67 0.03 5.02
N SER A 143 -12.79 0.99 4.68
CA SER A 143 -12.08 1.82 5.64
C SER A 143 -12.33 3.30 5.35
N VAL A 144 -13.04 3.98 6.25
CA VAL A 144 -13.27 5.44 6.13
C VAL A 144 -11.96 6.22 6.02
N ASN A 145 -10.98 5.86 6.88
CA ASN A 145 -9.67 6.53 6.87
C ASN A 145 -8.91 6.30 5.56
N GLY A 146 -9.02 5.10 4.99
CA GLY A 146 -8.40 4.79 3.71
C GLY A 146 -9.00 5.59 2.56
N TRP A 147 -10.32 5.71 2.48
CA TRP A 147 -11.00 6.53 1.49
C TRP A 147 -10.70 8.02 1.67
N LEU A 148 -10.65 8.50 2.91
CA LEU A 148 -10.25 9.87 3.21
C LEU A 148 -8.83 10.16 2.74
N ALA A 149 -7.89 9.23 2.97
CA ALA A 149 -6.52 9.36 2.49
C ALA A 149 -6.45 9.46 0.95
N VAL A 150 -7.22 8.64 0.22
CA VAL A 150 -7.32 8.73 -1.26
C VAL A 150 -7.74 10.14 -1.69
N ILE A 151 -8.83 10.66 -1.11
CA ILE A 151 -9.34 12.00 -1.44
C ILE A 151 -8.29 13.06 -1.13
N LEU A 152 -7.68 13.02 0.06
CA LEU A 152 -6.66 13.98 0.47
C LEU A 152 -5.46 14.01 -0.47
N ILE A 153 -4.98 12.85 -0.93
CA ILE A 153 -3.84 12.81 -1.84
C ILE A 153 -4.22 13.32 -3.24
N PHE A 154 -5.43 13.07 -3.74
CA PHE A 154 -5.90 13.70 -4.98
C PHE A 154 -5.96 15.21 -4.88
N VAL A 155 -6.52 15.75 -3.79
CA VAL A 155 -6.55 17.20 -3.53
C VAL A 155 -5.14 17.77 -3.46
N LEU A 156 -4.24 17.10 -2.72
CA LEU A 156 -2.86 17.52 -2.60
C LEU A 156 -2.13 17.51 -3.95
N ALA A 157 -2.36 16.50 -4.78
CA ALA A 157 -1.80 16.43 -6.13
C ALA A 157 -2.23 17.67 -6.96
N ARG A 158 -3.49 18.08 -6.83
CA ARG A 158 -4.01 19.27 -7.51
C ARG A 158 -3.36 20.56 -7.02
N VAL A 159 -3.24 20.72 -5.68
CA VAL A 159 -2.57 21.88 -5.06
C VAL A 159 -1.13 21.98 -5.52
N PHE A 160 -0.40 20.86 -5.58
CA PHE A 160 0.98 20.84 -6.08
C PHE A 160 1.08 21.19 -7.57
N ALA A 161 0.11 20.78 -8.38
CA ALA A 161 0.08 21.12 -9.80
C ALA A 161 -0.10 22.63 -9.99
N GLU A 162 -1.04 23.23 -9.27
CA GLU A 162 -1.27 24.68 -9.33
C GLU A 162 -0.10 25.48 -8.74
N GLY A 163 0.51 25.00 -7.65
CA GLY A 163 1.70 25.62 -7.09
C GLY A 163 2.91 25.59 -8.04
N ALA A 164 3.06 24.52 -8.82
CA ALA A 164 4.12 24.43 -9.85
C ALA A 164 3.89 25.44 -10.97
N LEU A 165 2.65 25.59 -11.47
CA LEU A 165 2.31 26.57 -12.50
C LEU A 165 2.57 28.01 -12.05
N MET A 166 2.13 28.37 -10.82
CA MET A 166 2.38 29.71 -10.27
C MET A 166 3.89 30.03 -10.17
N ARG A 167 4.70 29.03 -9.86
CA ARG A 167 6.15 29.20 -9.83
C ARG A 167 6.72 29.43 -11.22
N GLU A 168 6.30 28.65 -12.22
CA GLU A 168 6.75 28.81 -13.60
C GLU A 168 6.41 30.21 -14.15
N ASP A 169 5.22 30.74 -13.83
CA ASP A 169 4.79 32.08 -14.22
C ASP A 169 5.68 33.19 -13.60
N LEU A 170 6.10 33.00 -12.35
CA LEU A 170 7.00 33.95 -11.67
C LEU A 170 8.41 33.92 -12.24
N GLU A 171 8.94 32.74 -12.59
CA GLU A 171 10.27 32.59 -13.20
C GLU A 171 10.28 33.09 -14.67
N GLY A 172 9.15 33.06 -15.37
CA GLY A 172 9.00 33.54 -16.75
C GLY A 172 8.80 35.05 -16.89
N THR A 173 8.57 35.78 -15.78
CA THR A 173 8.34 37.25 -15.78
C THR A 173 9.60 38.05 -15.43
N VAL A 174 10.75 37.43 -15.24
CA VAL A 174 12.07 38.04 -15.04
C VAL A 174 12.91 37.79 -16.28
#